data_69f2d32b2d753a66bd27aef8a9fac17c
#
_entry.id   69f2d32b2d753a66bd27aef8a9fac17c
#
_cell.length_a   1.000
_cell.length_b   1.000
_cell.length_c   1.000
_cell.angle_alpha   90.00
_cell.angle_beta   90.00
_cell.angle_gamma   90.00
#
_symmetry.space_group_name_H-M   'P 1'
#
loop_
_entity.id
_entity.type
_entity.pdbx_description
1 polymer ?
#
loop_
_entity_poly.entity_id
_entity_poly.type
_entity_poly.pdbx_seq_one_letter_code
_entity_poly.pdbx_strand_id
1 'polypeptide(L)'
;MQDIRNIAIIAHVDHGKTTLVDKMMLAGNLFREGQDLSSQVLDSNDLERERGITILSKNVSINWKGTKINIIDTPGHSDFGGEVERVLNMADGCLLLVDAFEGPMPQTRFVLQKALEIGLKPIVVVNKVDKPNCRPEEVYEMVFDLMFSLDATEDQLDFPVVYGSAKNGWMSEDYNKPTTDITYLLDKIVEVIPAPKQIEGTPQMLITSLDYSSYTGRIAVGRVHRGHLKDGQQVTICHRDGSQEKTKIKELHVFNGMGHQRTEQVDCGDICAVIGLEKFEIGDTICDAENPEALPPIAIDEPTMSMLFTINDSPFFGKEGKFVTSRHISERLNKELEKNLALRVRQVEDANDRWIVSGRGVLHLSVLIETMRREGYELQVGQPQVIYKEIDGVKCEPIEELTINVPEEFASKMIDMVTRRKGDMTSMINLGERVDIEFNIPSRGIIGLRTNVLTASQGEAIMAHRFKEYQPYKGDIERRSNGSMIAMETGTAFAYSIDKLQDRGMFFIDPGEDVYYGEVVGEHVHENDLVVNVTKAKQLTNVRASGSDDKARIIPKTVMSLEECLEYIKEDELVEVTPKSMRMRKIILDHDQRKKANKS
;
A
#
# COMPACT_ATOMS: atom_id res chain seq x y z
N MET A 1 32.23 -11.46 18.37
CA MET A 1 31.30 -10.80 17.44
C MET A 1 30.26 -11.83 17.06
N GLN A 2 28.98 -11.49 17.13
CA GLN A 2 27.90 -12.41 16.76
C GLN A 2 27.88 -12.55 15.24
N ASP A 3 27.70 -13.76 14.71
CA ASP A 3 27.48 -13.96 13.29
C ASP A 3 26.05 -13.54 12.91
N ILE A 4 25.88 -12.73 11.87
CA ILE A 4 24.62 -12.08 11.50
C ILE A 4 24.29 -12.33 10.04
N ARG A 5 23.00 -12.49 9.73
CA ARG A 5 22.45 -12.45 8.36
C ARG A 5 21.25 -11.52 8.34
N ASN A 6 21.26 -10.56 7.43
CA ASN A 6 20.14 -9.64 7.23
C ASN A 6 19.44 -10.01 5.93
N ILE A 7 18.18 -10.44 6.02
CA ILE A 7 17.40 -10.89 4.87
C ILE A 7 16.12 -10.09 4.72
N ALA A 8 15.79 -9.71 3.49
CA ALA A 8 14.48 -9.15 3.13
C ALA A 8 13.60 -10.26 2.53
N ILE A 9 12.32 -10.30 2.87
CA ILE A 9 11.39 -11.26 2.27
C ILE A 9 10.52 -10.55 1.23
N ILE A 10 10.62 -11.02 -0.01
CA ILE A 10 9.88 -10.54 -1.18
C ILE A 10 8.86 -11.61 -1.56
N ALA A 11 7.59 -11.26 -1.56
CA ALA A 11 6.52 -12.18 -1.93
C ALA A 11 5.33 -11.44 -2.51
N HIS A 12 4.58 -12.10 -3.39
CA HIS A 12 3.25 -11.66 -3.76
C HIS A 12 2.25 -11.93 -2.63
N VAL A 13 1.12 -11.23 -2.66
CA VAL A 13 -0.04 -11.50 -1.79
C VAL A 13 -0.41 -12.97 -1.92
N ASP A 14 -0.76 -13.60 -0.80
CA ASP A 14 -1.14 -15.02 -0.71
C ASP A 14 -0.06 -16.06 -1.08
N HIS A 15 1.16 -15.68 -1.46
CA HIS A 15 2.25 -16.66 -1.68
C HIS A 15 2.74 -17.34 -0.39
N GLY A 16 2.28 -16.88 0.78
CA GLY A 16 2.52 -17.52 2.07
C GLY A 16 3.66 -16.90 2.88
N LYS A 17 3.97 -15.62 2.66
CA LYS A 17 5.01 -14.86 3.36
C LYS A 17 4.85 -14.94 4.88
N THR A 18 3.71 -14.51 5.41
CA THR A 18 3.41 -14.51 6.85
C THR A 18 3.54 -15.91 7.44
N THR A 19 2.98 -16.92 6.76
CA THR A 19 3.07 -18.32 7.20
C THR A 19 4.52 -18.81 7.26
N LEU A 20 5.36 -18.44 6.30
CA LEU A 20 6.77 -18.82 6.29
C LEU A 20 7.52 -18.17 7.45
N VAL A 21 7.34 -16.87 7.67
CA VAL A 21 8.00 -16.15 8.78
C VAL A 21 7.56 -16.70 10.14
N ASP A 22 6.28 -17.01 10.31
CA ASP A 22 5.77 -17.66 11.54
C ASP A 22 6.49 -19.00 11.79
N LYS A 23 6.70 -19.81 10.75
CA LYS A 23 7.45 -21.07 10.86
C LYS A 23 8.93 -20.85 11.16
N MET A 24 9.56 -19.82 10.59
CA MET A 24 10.95 -19.46 10.90
C MET A 24 11.09 -19.02 12.36
N MET A 25 10.14 -18.26 12.90
CA MET A 25 10.12 -17.86 14.31
C MET A 25 9.95 -19.06 15.24
N LEU A 26 9.10 -20.02 14.89
CA LEU A 26 8.94 -21.27 15.65
C LEU A 26 10.23 -22.09 15.68
N ALA A 27 10.90 -22.24 14.53
CA ALA A 27 12.18 -22.98 14.45
C ALA A 27 13.31 -22.29 15.24
N GLY A 28 13.26 -20.96 15.37
CA GLY A 28 14.19 -20.17 16.21
C GLY A 28 13.92 -20.25 17.71
N ASN A 29 13.03 -21.12 18.18
CA ASN A 29 12.66 -21.32 19.60
C ASN A 29 12.18 -20.05 20.34
N LEU A 30 11.55 -19.12 19.62
CA LEU A 30 11.03 -17.87 20.20
C LEU A 30 9.72 -18.04 20.97
N PHE A 31 9.00 -19.14 20.71
CA PHE A 31 7.73 -19.47 21.37
C PHE A 31 7.86 -20.70 22.25
N ARG A 32 7.21 -20.69 23.41
CA ARG A 32 7.09 -21.89 24.26
C ARG A 32 6.07 -22.85 23.64
N GLU A 33 6.34 -24.15 23.72
CA GLU A 33 5.36 -25.18 23.37
C GLU A 33 4.04 -24.92 24.11
N GLY A 34 2.94 -24.72 23.35
CA GLY A 34 1.60 -24.50 23.89
C GLY A 34 1.07 -23.06 23.84
N GLN A 35 1.81 -22.09 23.31
CA GLN A 35 1.22 -20.80 22.96
C GLN A 35 0.39 -20.95 21.68
N ASP A 36 -0.92 -20.68 21.79
CA ASP A 36 -1.82 -20.66 20.62
C ASP A 36 -1.37 -19.59 19.62
N LEU A 37 -0.75 -20.02 18.53
CA LEU A 37 -0.44 -19.20 17.36
C LEU A 37 -1.70 -19.05 16.48
N SER A 38 -2.83 -18.69 17.08
CA SER A 38 -4.13 -18.65 16.40
C SER A 38 -4.32 -17.43 15.50
N SER A 39 -3.32 -16.56 15.34
CA SER A 39 -3.40 -15.43 14.42
C SER A 39 -2.02 -15.13 13.81
N GLN A 40 -1.99 -14.87 12.54
CA GLN A 40 -0.85 -14.35 11.76
C GLN A 40 -0.14 -13.25 12.55
N VAL A 41 1.00 -13.61 13.15
CA VAL A 41 1.68 -12.78 14.16
C VAL A 41 2.24 -11.50 13.55
N LEU A 42 2.62 -11.55 12.27
CA LEU A 42 3.13 -10.40 11.54
C LEU A 42 2.05 -9.41 11.11
N ASP A 43 0.86 -9.87 10.73
CA ASP A 43 -0.22 -9.00 10.28
C ASP A 43 -1.03 -8.45 11.46
N SER A 44 -0.39 -7.64 12.29
CA SER A 44 -1.00 -7.03 13.48
C SER A 44 -1.96 -5.87 13.15
N ASN A 45 -1.90 -5.33 11.93
CA ASN A 45 -2.77 -4.26 11.47
C ASN A 45 -4.02 -4.83 10.79
N ASP A 46 -5.20 -4.42 11.24
CA ASP A 46 -6.48 -4.89 10.68
C ASP A 46 -6.60 -4.56 9.17
N LEU A 47 -6.05 -3.43 8.71
CA LEU A 47 -6.01 -3.06 7.29
C LEU A 47 -5.13 -3.98 6.45
N GLU A 48 -3.99 -4.43 6.97
CA GLU A 48 -3.13 -5.40 6.30
C GLU A 48 -3.85 -6.74 6.14
N ARG A 49 -4.52 -7.21 7.21
CA ARG A 49 -5.30 -8.47 7.18
C ARG A 49 -6.49 -8.41 6.24
N GLU A 50 -7.25 -7.32 6.24
CA GLU A 50 -8.42 -7.16 5.38
C GLU A 50 -8.04 -7.06 3.90
N ARG A 51 -6.92 -6.43 3.59
CA ARG A 51 -6.44 -6.21 2.21
C ARG A 51 -5.50 -7.30 1.72
N GLY A 52 -5.00 -8.15 2.62
CA GLY A 52 -4.02 -9.20 2.33
C GLY A 52 -2.66 -8.65 1.89
N ILE A 53 -2.32 -7.40 2.21
CA ILE A 53 -1.06 -6.75 1.80
C ILE A 53 -0.28 -6.27 3.02
N THR A 54 1.04 -6.34 2.95
CA THR A 54 1.92 -5.67 3.91
C THR A 54 1.99 -4.18 3.56
N ILE A 55 1.66 -3.32 4.51
CA ILE A 55 1.69 -1.86 4.38
C ILE A 55 2.95 -1.29 5.03
N LEU A 56 3.25 -1.76 6.24
CA LEU A 56 4.41 -1.33 7.03
C LEU A 56 5.42 -2.46 7.16
N SER A 57 6.68 -2.14 6.93
CA SER A 57 7.77 -3.09 7.17
C SER A 57 7.90 -3.42 8.64
N LYS A 58 8.23 -4.66 8.94
CA LYS A 58 8.49 -5.15 10.31
C LYS A 58 9.83 -5.87 10.35
N ASN A 59 10.52 -5.72 11.48
CA ASN A 59 11.78 -6.40 11.72
C ASN A 59 11.55 -7.51 12.75
N VAL A 60 12.02 -8.71 12.42
CA VAL A 60 12.00 -9.88 13.30
C VAL A 60 13.41 -10.44 13.37
N SER A 61 13.82 -10.96 14.48
CA SER A 61 15.14 -11.60 14.63
C SER A 61 15.01 -12.97 15.27
N ILE A 62 15.67 -13.95 14.67
CA ILE A 62 15.76 -15.32 15.19
C ILE A 62 17.22 -15.70 15.40
N ASN A 63 17.49 -16.67 16.28
CA ASN A 63 18.82 -17.24 16.46
C ASN A 63 18.82 -18.69 15.92
N TRP A 64 19.68 -18.95 14.97
CA TRP A 64 19.81 -20.26 14.35
C TRP A 64 21.24 -20.77 14.43
N LYS A 65 21.47 -21.82 15.21
CA LYS A 65 22.80 -22.45 15.39
C LYS A 65 23.92 -21.46 15.75
N GLY A 66 23.59 -20.39 16.50
CA GLY A 66 24.55 -19.36 16.91
C GLY A 66 24.62 -18.14 15.95
N THR A 67 24.04 -18.20 14.77
CA THR A 67 23.91 -17.09 13.85
C THR A 67 22.59 -16.35 14.12
N LYS A 68 22.65 -15.02 14.22
CA LYS A 68 21.48 -14.15 14.30
C LYS A 68 20.96 -13.87 12.88
N ILE A 69 19.72 -14.20 12.60
CA ILE A 69 19.07 -13.90 11.33
C ILE A 69 18.04 -12.79 11.59
N ASN A 70 18.30 -11.61 11.05
CA ASN A 70 17.35 -10.52 11.01
C ASN A 70 16.49 -10.66 9.74
N ILE A 71 15.19 -10.70 9.94
CA ILE A 71 14.19 -10.85 8.88
C ILE A 71 13.46 -9.53 8.74
N ILE A 72 13.53 -8.94 7.55
CA ILE A 72 12.90 -7.67 7.23
C ILE A 72 11.69 -7.98 6.34
N ASP A 73 10.50 -7.73 6.86
CA ASP A 73 9.26 -7.88 6.09
C ASP A 73 9.08 -6.67 5.17
N THR A 74 8.94 -6.88 3.86
CA THR A 74 8.84 -5.81 2.86
C THR A 74 7.42 -5.69 2.31
N PRO A 75 6.90 -4.45 2.13
CA PRO A 75 5.68 -4.24 1.38
C PRO A 75 5.82 -4.74 -0.07
N GLY A 76 4.75 -5.33 -0.61
CA GLY A 76 4.76 -5.86 -1.98
C GLY A 76 4.24 -4.88 -3.03
N HIS A 77 3.55 -3.80 -2.64
CA HIS A 77 2.89 -2.89 -3.56
C HIS A 77 3.75 -1.67 -3.90
N SER A 78 3.78 -1.26 -5.18
CA SER A 78 4.57 -0.14 -5.69
C SER A 78 4.26 1.21 -5.04
N ASP A 79 3.02 1.43 -4.57
CA ASP A 79 2.61 2.65 -3.86
C ASP A 79 3.38 2.85 -2.54
N PHE A 80 3.95 1.77 -1.99
CA PHE A 80 4.82 1.78 -0.80
C PHE A 80 6.31 1.68 -1.16
N GLY A 81 6.69 1.97 -2.40
CA GLY A 81 8.06 1.85 -2.88
C GLY A 81 9.10 2.61 -2.05
N GLY A 82 8.75 3.75 -1.45
CA GLY A 82 9.62 4.47 -0.53
C GLY A 82 9.94 3.70 0.76
N GLU A 83 9.00 2.87 1.25
CA GLU A 83 9.24 1.90 2.33
C GLU A 83 10.21 0.81 1.86
N VAL A 84 9.93 0.23 0.68
CA VAL A 84 10.72 -0.87 0.10
C VAL A 84 12.18 -0.46 -0.05
N GLU A 85 12.45 0.68 -0.67
CA GLU A 85 13.83 1.16 -0.90
C GLU A 85 14.61 1.35 0.40
N ARG A 86 13.94 1.86 1.44
CA ARG A 86 14.58 2.07 2.75
C ARG A 86 14.93 0.76 3.45
N VAL A 87 13.98 -0.17 3.49
CA VAL A 87 14.16 -1.42 4.25
C VAL A 87 15.08 -2.40 3.55
N LEU A 88 15.11 -2.42 2.21
CA LEU A 88 16.05 -3.22 1.45
C LEU A 88 17.51 -2.82 1.72
N ASN A 89 17.78 -1.55 1.99
CA ASN A 89 19.12 -1.08 2.34
C ASN A 89 19.65 -1.64 3.68
N MET A 90 18.81 -2.24 4.50
CA MET A 90 19.25 -2.92 5.73
C MET A 90 19.62 -4.39 5.48
N ALA A 91 19.26 -4.97 4.34
CA ALA A 91 19.48 -6.38 4.02
C ALA A 91 20.83 -6.63 3.32
N ASP A 92 21.32 -7.86 3.40
CA ASP A 92 22.49 -8.38 2.65
C ASP A 92 22.05 -9.43 1.61
N GLY A 93 20.84 -9.93 1.71
CA GLY A 93 20.22 -10.83 0.74
C GLY A 93 18.70 -10.80 0.82
N CYS A 94 18.05 -11.51 -0.10
CA CYS A 94 16.60 -11.58 -0.13
C CYS A 94 16.08 -13.00 -0.34
N LEU A 95 14.92 -13.31 0.24
CA LEU A 95 14.14 -14.51 -0.05
C LEU A 95 13.03 -14.11 -1.02
N LEU A 96 13.06 -14.62 -2.23
CA LEU A 96 11.97 -14.50 -3.19
C LEU A 96 11.02 -15.69 -3.02
N LEU A 97 9.87 -15.45 -2.41
CA LEU A 97 8.86 -16.47 -2.18
C LEU A 97 7.85 -16.49 -3.33
N VAL A 98 7.72 -17.64 -3.99
CA VAL A 98 6.86 -17.83 -5.17
C VAL A 98 5.94 -19.02 -4.94
N ASP A 99 4.67 -18.91 -5.34
CA ASP A 99 3.72 -20.03 -5.34
C ASP A 99 4.07 -21.01 -6.46
N ALA A 100 4.14 -22.30 -6.16
CA ALA A 100 4.51 -23.38 -7.10
C ALA A 100 3.51 -23.57 -8.26
N PHE A 101 2.33 -22.97 -8.20
CA PHE A 101 1.33 -22.99 -9.26
C PHE A 101 1.30 -21.68 -10.05
N GLU A 102 1.23 -20.54 -9.35
CA GLU A 102 1.06 -19.22 -9.96
C GLU A 102 2.36 -18.69 -10.59
N GLY A 103 3.51 -19.03 -10.01
CA GLY A 103 4.79 -18.48 -10.43
C GLY A 103 5.04 -17.04 -9.94
N PRO A 104 6.05 -16.35 -10.49
CA PRO A 104 6.35 -14.97 -10.13
C PRO A 104 5.26 -14.03 -10.67
N MET A 105 4.72 -13.19 -9.80
CA MET A 105 3.63 -12.26 -10.12
C MET A 105 4.15 -10.85 -10.43
N PRO A 106 3.43 -10.04 -11.25
CA PRO A 106 3.88 -8.71 -11.65
C PRO A 106 4.23 -7.76 -10.48
N GLN A 107 3.54 -7.87 -9.34
CA GLN A 107 3.81 -7.01 -8.17
C GLN A 107 5.19 -7.27 -7.55
N THR A 108 5.67 -8.52 -7.57
CA THR A 108 6.99 -8.86 -7.02
C THR A 108 8.13 -8.35 -7.88
N ARG A 109 7.89 -8.10 -9.18
CA ARG A 109 8.89 -7.58 -10.12
C ARG A 109 9.55 -6.29 -9.64
N PHE A 110 8.75 -5.33 -9.16
CA PHE A 110 9.27 -4.04 -8.65
C PHE A 110 10.22 -4.23 -7.46
N VAL A 111 9.79 -4.96 -6.44
CA VAL A 111 10.59 -5.16 -5.21
C VAL A 111 11.85 -5.98 -5.52
N LEU A 112 11.72 -7.02 -6.35
CA LEU A 112 12.85 -7.82 -6.80
C LEU A 112 13.86 -6.98 -7.59
N GLN A 113 13.40 -6.15 -8.52
CA GLN A 113 14.28 -5.25 -9.28
C GLN A 113 15.10 -4.36 -8.34
N LYS A 114 14.44 -3.72 -7.37
CA LYS A 114 15.14 -2.87 -6.38
C LYS A 114 16.15 -3.66 -5.55
N ALA A 115 15.82 -4.88 -5.17
CA ALA A 115 16.74 -5.76 -4.45
C ALA A 115 17.96 -6.14 -5.29
N LEU A 116 17.78 -6.44 -6.58
CA LEU A 116 18.87 -6.76 -7.50
C LEU A 116 19.76 -5.53 -7.81
N GLU A 117 19.15 -4.34 -8.02
CA GLU A 117 19.87 -3.08 -8.26
C GLU A 117 20.84 -2.71 -7.12
N ILE A 118 20.48 -2.97 -5.87
CA ILE A 118 21.35 -2.72 -4.71
C ILE A 118 22.29 -3.89 -4.39
N GLY A 119 22.28 -4.95 -5.22
CA GLY A 119 23.21 -6.06 -5.13
C GLY A 119 22.88 -7.12 -4.08
N LEU A 120 21.61 -7.26 -3.65
CA LEU A 120 21.23 -8.33 -2.73
C LEU A 120 21.37 -9.72 -3.38
N LYS A 121 21.85 -10.69 -2.58
CA LYS A 121 21.94 -12.09 -3.00
C LYS A 121 20.56 -12.77 -2.84
N PRO A 122 19.96 -13.30 -3.91
CA PRO A 122 18.65 -13.93 -3.84
C PRO A 122 18.73 -15.41 -3.45
N ILE A 123 17.75 -15.87 -2.68
CA ILE A 123 17.37 -17.27 -2.52
C ILE A 123 15.91 -17.38 -2.95
N VAL A 124 15.61 -18.30 -3.85
CA VAL A 124 14.24 -18.53 -4.32
C VAL A 124 13.58 -19.63 -3.48
N VAL A 125 12.38 -19.35 -2.97
CA VAL A 125 11.58 -20.31 -2.20
C VAL A 125 10.30 -20.60 -2.97
N VAL A 126 10.23 -21.78 -3.59
CA VAL A 126 9.04 -22.28 -4.30
C VAL A 126 8.13 -22.96 -3.29
N ASN A 127 7.09 -22.21 -2.87
CA ASN A 127 6.16 -22.61 -1.82
C ASN A 127 4.90 -23.27 -2.37
N LYS A 128 4.17 -23.99 -1.51
CA LYS A 128 2.90 -24.66 -1.82
C LYS A 128 3.05 -25.83 -2.82
N VAL A 129 4.19 -26.49 -2.83
CA VAL A 129 4.42 -27.70 -3.66
C VAL A 129 3.55 -28.90 -3.21
N ASP A 130 2.83 -28.78 -2.11
CA ASP A 130 1.82 -29.72 -1.64
C ASP A 130 0.48 -29.65 -2.42
N LYS A 131 0.29 -28.63 -3.26
CA LYS A 131 -0.90 -28.51 -4.11
C LYS A 131 -0.84 -29.50 -5.28
N PRO A 132 -1.97 -30.14 -5.66
CA PRO A 132 -1.99 -31.18 -6.70
C PRO A 132 -1.62 -30.66 -8.10
N ASN A 133 -1.75 -29.36 -8.37
CA ASN A 133 -1.49 -28.75 -9.66
C ASN A 133 -0.19 -27.93 -9.66
N CYS A 134 0.72 -28.16 -8.72
CA CYS A 134 1.99 -27.45 -8.69
C CYS A 134 2.86 -27.84 -9.89
N ARG A 135 3.66 -26.86 -10.38
CA ARG A 135 4.59 -26.97 -11.52
C ARG A 135 5.95 -26.35 -11.16
N PRO A 136 6.65 -26.89 -10.16
CA PRO A 136 7.83 -26.24 -9.59
C PRO A 136 8.98 -26.05 -10.58
N GLU A 137 9.16 -26.93 -11.57
CA GLU A 137 10.19 -26.81 -12.62
C GLU A 137 9.90 -25.64 -13.56
N GLU A 138 8.66 -25.50 -14.03
CA GLU A 138 8.26 -24.36 -14.86
C GLU A 138 8.37 -23.03 -14.09
N VAL A 139 7.99 -23.03 -12.81
CA VAL A 139 8.14 -21.85 -11.95
C VAL A 139 9.60 -21.45 -11.77
N TYR A 140 10.51 -22.41 -11.68
CA TYR A 140 11.94 -22.14 -11.67
C TYR A 140 12.38 -21.39 -12.93
N GLU A 141 12.00 -21.88 -14.10
CA GLU A 141 12.31 -21.24 -15.39
C GLU A 141 11.71 -19.83 -15.48
N MET A 142 10.45 -19.66 -15.06
CA MET A 142 9.79 -18.35 -15.02
C MET A 142 10.54 -17.35 -14.11
N VAL A 143 11.05 -17.79 -12.97
CA VAL A 143 11.83 -16.93 -12.06
C VAL A 143 13.17 -16.59 -12.67
N PHE A 144 13.83 -17.55 -13.34
CA PHE A 144 15.09 -17.30 -14.03
C PHE A 144 14.92 -16.26 -15.14
N ASP A 145 13.90 -16.41 -15.99
CA ASP A 145 13.57 -15.47 -17.05
C ASP A 145 13.24 -14.09 -16.49
N LEU A 146 12.49 -14.02 -15.38
CA LEU A 146 12.22 -12.77 -14.69
C LEU A 146 13.51 -12.08 -14.24
N MET A 147 14.40 -12.78 -13.54
CA MET A 147 15.66 -12.21 -13.06
C MET A 147 16.55 -11.76 -14.23
N PHE A 148 16.60 -12.55 -15.30
CA PHE A 148 17.32 -12.18 -16.52
C PHE A 148 16.74 -10.91 -17.15
N SER A 149 15.43 -10.78 -17.22
CA SER A 149 14.74 -9.57 -17.72
C SER A 149 14.93 -8.32 -16.86
N LEU A 150 15.39 -8.50 -15.62
CA LEU A 150 15.70 -7.43 -14.66
C LEU A 150 17.20 -7.11 -14.59
N ASP A 151 17.97 -7.54 -15.57
CA ASP A 151 19.43 -7.32 -15.64
C ASP A 151 20.20 -7.84 -14.42
N ALA A 152 19.75 -8.97 -13.84
CA ALA A 152 20.46 -9.62 -12.73
C ALA A 152 21.89 -10.00 -13.14
N THR A 153 22.84 -9.83 -12.23
CA THR A 153 24.24 -10.23 -12.46
C THR A 153 24.39 -11.75 -12.50
N GLU A 154 25.51 -12.25 -13.08
CA GLU A 154 25.80 -13.69 -13.09
C GLU A 154 25.74 -14.32 -11.68
N ASP A 155 26.28 -13.62 -10.67
CA ASP A 155 26.22 -14.04 -9.27
C ASP A 155 24.80 -14.11 -8.70
N GLN A 156 23.87 -13.27 -9.20
CA GLN A 156 22.46 -13.26 -8.81
C GLN A 156 21.65 -14.30 -9.59
N LEU A 157 22.03 -14.63 -10.81
CA LEU A 157 21.41 -15.69 -11.61
C LEU A 157 21.81 -17.10 -11.14
N ASP A 158 22.92 -17.24 -10.41
CA ASP A 158 23.30 -18.48 -9.71
C ASP A 158 22.64 -18.56 -8.33
N PHE A 159 21.31 -18.47 -8.32
CA PHE A 159 20.53 -18.50 -7.09
C PHE A 159 20.16 -19.93 -6.67
N PRO A 160 20.27 -20.29 -5.40
CA PRO A 160 19.74 -21.54 -4.88
C PRO A 160 18.22 -21.52 -4.81
N VAL A 161 17.60 -22.67 -5.04
CA VAL A 161 16.16 -22.87 -4.91
C VAL A 161 15.86 -23.79 -3.74
N VAL A 162 14.86 -23.43 -2.96
CA VAL A 162 14.31 -24.20 -1.86
C VAL A 162 12.84 -24.49 -2.15
N TYR A 163 12.44 -25.74 -2.09
CA TYR A 163 11.06 -26.16 -2.33
C TYR A 163 10.38 -26.55 -1.02
N GLY A 164 9.07 -26.27 -0.90
CA GLY A 164 8.38 -26.74 0.27
C GLY A 164 6.94 -26.26 0.43
N SER A 165 6.41 -26.51 1.62
CA SER A 165 5.09 -26.05 2.08
C SER A 165 5.23 -25.35 3.42
N ALA A 166 5.16 -24.01 3.41
CA ALA A 166 5.16 -23.22 4.63
C ALA A 166 3.98 -23.60 5.55
N LYS A 167 2.81 -23.90 4.97
CA LYS A 167 1.63 -24.37 5.71
C LYS A 167 1.92 -25.66 6.48
N ASN A 168 2.51 -26.63 5.82
CA ASN A 168 2.86 -27.93 6.42
C ASN A 168 4.17 -27.88 7.21
N GLY A 169 4.94 -26.79 7.12
CA GLY A 169 6.12 -26.53 7.93
C GLY A 169 7.36 -27.28 7.50
N TRP A 170 7.57 -27.58 6.22
CA TRP A 170 8.74 -28.25 5.72
C TRP A 170 9.35 -27.56 4.48
N MET A 171 10.69 -27.65 4.35
CA MET A 171 11.46 -27.13 3.23
C MET A 171 12.58 -28.10 2.86
N SER A 172 12.85 -28.27 1.55
CA SER A 172 13.78 -29.25 1.00
C SER A 172 14.49 -28.73 -0.25
N GLU A 173 15.58 -29.36 -0.62
CA GLU A 173 16.26 -29.17 -1.91
C GLU A 173 15.47 -29.76 -3.08
N ASP A 174 14.71 -30.83 -2.84
CA ASP A 174 13.98 -31.60 -3.84
C ASP A 174 12.49 -31.66 -3.42
N TYR A 175 11.60 -31.11 -4.25
CA TYR A 175 10.16 -31.08 -3.96
C TYR A 175 9.52 -32.47 -3.87
N ASN A 176 10.18 -33.51 -4.45
CA ASN A 176 9.75 -34.91 -4.34
C ASN A 176 10.19 -35.58 -3.03
N LYS A 177 11.02 -34.90 -2.23
CA LYS A 177 11.56 -35.44 -0.97
C LYS A 177 11.23 -34.48 0.19
N PRO A 178 9.96 -34.44 0.64
CA PRO A 178 9.59 -33.58 1.76
C PRO A 178 10.36 -33.93 3.03
N THR A 179 10.80 -32.89 3.73
CA THR A 179 11.43 -33.00 5.05
C THR A 179 10.36 -32.90 6.14
N THR A 180 10.77 -32.89 7.40
CA THR A 180 9.87 -32.76 8.55
C THR A 180 9.76 -31.32 9.08
N ASP A 181 10.68 -30.44 8.67
CA ASP A 181 10.81 -29.09 9.19
C ASP A 181 11.42 -28.12 8.16
N ILE A 182 11.68 -26.88 8.56
CA ILE A 182 12.25 -25.84 7.70
C ILE A 182 13.77 -25.66 7.87
N THR A 183 14.44 -26.59 8.54
CA THR A 183 15.88 -26.54 8.83
C THR A 183 16.70 -26.30 7.58
N TYR A 184 16.35 -26.96 6.46
CA TYR A 184 17.04 -26.80 5.19
C TYR A 184 17.06 -25.33 4.71
N LEU A 185 15.95 -24.60 4.81
CA LEU A 185 15.89 -23.19 4.44
C LEU A 185 16.79 -22.34 5.34
N LEU A 186 16.74 -22.55 6.66
CA LEU A 186 17.54 -21.77 7.61
C LEU A 186 19.03 -22.03 7.43
N ASP A 187 19.42 -23.27 7.18
CA ASP A 187 20.81 -23.63 6.87
C ASP A 187 21.28 -22.98 5.54
N LYS A 188 20.41 -22.96 4.52
CA LYS A 188 20.70 -22.28 3.23
C LYS A 188 20.86 -20.77 3.39
N ILE A 189 20.06 -20.13 4.22
CA ILE A 189 20.23 -18.69 4.52
C ILE A 189 21.61 -18.41 5.11
N VAL A 190 22.04 -19.21 6.09
CA VAL A 190 23.34 -19.03 6.72
C VAL A 190 24.50 -19.32 5.74
N GLU A 191 24.33 -20.30 4.86
CA GLU A 191 25.34 -20.69 3.85
C GLU A 191 25.51 -19.65 2.75
N VAL A 192 24.40 -19.12 2.20
CA VAL A 192 24.38 -18.37 0.93
C VAL A 192 24.42 -16.87 1.16
N ILE A 193 23.66 -16.36 2.15
CA ILE A 193 23.60 -14.94 2.40
C ILE A 193 24.91 -14.48 3.06
N PRO A 194 25.59 -13.47 2.51
CA PRO A 194 26.85 -13.00 3.09
C PRO A 194 26.64 -12.37 4.46
N ALA A 195 27.61 -12.54 5.34
CA ALA A 195 27.65 -11.76 6.56
C ALA A 195 27.86 -10.26 6.25
N PRO A 196 27.30 -9.34 7.04
CA PRO A 196 27.52 -7.92 6.84
C PRO A 196 29.01 -7.57 6.82
N LYS A 197 29.40 -6.70 5.89
CA LYS A 197 30.79 -6.19 5.85
C LYS A 197 31.08 -5.41 7.14
N GLN A 198 32.14 -5.79 7.82
CA GLN A 198 32.61 -5.11 9.01
C GLN A 198 33.48 -3.91 8.60
N ILE A 199 33.04 -2.71 8.98
CA ILE A 199 33.75 -1.46 8.69
C ILE A 199 34.13 -0.84 10.05
N GLU A 200 35.42 -0.79 10.31
CA GLU A 200 35.94 -0.15 11.52
C GLU A 200 35.93 1.38 11.37
N GLY A 201 35.77 2.10 12.48
CA GLY A 201 35.80 3.55 12.51
C GLY A 201 34.76 4.14 13.49
N THR A 202 34.54 5.44 13.35
CA THR A 202 33.51 6.16 14.12
C THR A 202 32.12 5.63 13.82
N PRO A 203 31.20 5.60 14.81
CA PRO A 203 29.86 5.05 14.63
C PRO A 203 29.07 5.80 13.55
N GLN A 204 28.33 5.02 12.77
CA GLN A 204 27.50 5.55 11.70
C GLN A 204 26.29 4.62 11.49
N MET A 205 25.09 5.16 11.65
CA MET A 205 23.82 4.44 11.48
C MET A 205 22.83 5.32 10.73
N LEU A 206 22.29 4.81 9.63
CA LEU A 206 21.19 5.46 8.91
C LEU A 206 19.86 5.10 9.55
N ILE A 207 19.01 6.08 9.84
CA ILE A 207 17.66 5.86 10.32
C ILE A 207 16.78 5.51 9.12
N THR A 208 16.32 4.27 9.04
CA THR A 208 15.55 3.74 7.92
C THR A 208 14.06 3.63 8.19
N SER A 209 13.69 3.42 9.44
CA SER A 209 12.29 3.36 9.86
C SER A 209 12.09 3.92 11.27
N LEU A 210 10.85 4.19 11.60
CA LEU A 210 10.42 4.66 12.90
C LEU A 210 9.47 3.66 13.52
N ASP A 211 9.69 3.37 14.79
CA ASP A 211 8.73 2.68 15.63
C ASP A 211 8.23 3.63 16.73
N TYR A 212 7.15 3.28 17.38
CA TYR A 212 6.54 4.08 18.42
C TYR A 212 6.06 3.24 19.59
N SER A 213 6.49 3.59 20.76
CA SER A 213 5.96 3.04 22.00
C SER A 213 5.23 4.13 22.79
N SER A 214 4.07 3.80 23.32
CA SER A 214 3.31 4.70 24.21
C SER A 214 4.11 5.12 25.46
N TYR A 215 5.12 4.33 25.82
CA TYR A 215 5.93 4.53 27.02
C TYR A 215 7.22 5.32 26.72
N THR A 216 7.92 5.00 25.65
CA THR A 216 9.23 5.58 25.31
C THR A 216 9.16 6.64 24.20
N GLY A 217 8.01 6.79 23.55
CA GLY A 217 7.84 7.71 22.42
C GLY A 217 8.39 7.15 21.11
N ARG A 218 9.00 8.01 20.30
CA ARG A 218 9.58 7.68 18.99
C ARG A 218 10.86 6.86 19.16
N ILE A 219 11.01 5.85 18.33
CA ILE A 219 12.14 4.93 18.30
C ILE A 219 12.75 4.97 16.90
N ALA A 220 14.05 5.28 16.80
CA ALA A 220 14.75 5.25 15.53
C ALA A 220 15.27 3.84 15.25
N VAL A 221 14.92 3.28 14.11
CA VAL A 221 15.36 1.94 13.68
C VAL A 221 16.25 2.05 12.46
N GLY A 222 17.35 1.31 12.46
CA GLY A 222 18.27 1.27 11.34
C GLY A 222 19.38 0.25 11.53
N ARG A 223 20.23 0.14 10.51
CA ARG A 223 21.44 -0.72 10.52
C ARG A 223 22.67 0.10 10.87
N VAL A 224 23.52 -0.41 11.71
CA VAL A 224 24.84 0.17 11.98
C VAL A 224 25.76 -0.11 10.79
N HIS A 225 26.13 0.94 10.06
CA HIS A 225 26.96 0.83 8.85
C HIS A 225 28.45 0.76 9.13
N ARG A 226 28.90 1.43 10.21
CA ARG A 226 30.32 1.51 10.58
C ARG A 226 30.46 1.60 12.09
N GLY A 227 31.53 1.03 12.63
CA GLY A 227 31.87 1.07 14.04
C GLY A 227 30.86 0.36 14.93
N HIS A 228 30.56 0.95 16.07
CA HIS A 228 29.59 0.41 17.02
C HIS A 228 28.88 1.55 17.77
N LEU A 229 27.63 1.30 18.16
CA LEU A 229 26.86 2.16 19.05
C LEU A 229 26.82 1.58 20.46
N LYS A 230 26.81 2.44 21.48
CA LYS A 230 26.71 2.05 22.90
C LYS A 230 25.52 2.68 23.58
N ASP A 231 24.97 1.96 24.53
CA ASP A 231 23.95 2.48 25.43
C ASP A 231 24.47 3.69 26.21
N GLY A 232 23.68 4.76 26.27
CA GLY A 232 24.11 6.00 26.92
C GLY A 232 25.16 6.83 26.18
N GLN A 233 25.53 6.50 24.94
CA GLN A 233 26.54 7.23 24.15
C GLN A 233 26.06 8.62 23.72
N GLN A 234 26.98 9.60 23.75
CA GLN A 234 26.74 10.88 23.06
C GLN A 234 26.98 10.71 21.57
N VAL A 235 26.06 11.24 20.77
CA VAL A 235 26.07 11.15 19.31
C VAL A 235 25.64 12.48 18.69
N THR A 236 25.94 12.65 17.42
CA THR A 236 25.41 13.74 16.60
C THR A 236 24.45 13.17 15.58
N ILE A 237 23.28 13.76 15.44
CA ILE A 237 22.35 13.49 14.35
C ILE A 237 22.69 14.46 13.22
N CYS A 238 23.04 13.91 12.05
CA CYS A 238 23.18 14.65 10.81
C CYS A 238 21.86 14.57 10.05
N HIS A 239 21.17 15.69 9.95
CA HIS A 239 19.92 15.80 9.22
C HIS A 239 20.13 15.87 7.70
N ARG A 240 19.10 15.52 6.93
CA ARG A 240 19.16 15.54 5.47
C ARG A 240 19.38 16.93 4.86
N ASP A 241 19.03 18.00 5.57
CA ASP A 241 19.27 19.39 5.18
C ASP A 241 20.71 19.86 5.47
N GLY A 242 21.56 18.98 6.04
CA GLY A 242 22.93 19.27 6.44
C GLY A 242 23.08 19.87 7.84
N SER A 243 21.99 20.14 8.54
CA SER A 243 22.04 20.57 9.93
C SER A 243 22.46 19.42 10.86
N GLN A 244 23.02 19.77 12.01
CA GLN A 244 23.56 18.80 12.98
C GLN A 244 23.04 19.10 14.38
N GLU A 245 22.61 18.06 15.09
CA GLU A 245 22.14 18.17 16.47
C GLU A 245 22.87 17.16 17.37
N LYS A 246 23.48 17.64 18.46
CA LYS A 246 24.10 16.76 19.46
C LYS A 246 23.07 16.24 20.42
N THR A 247 23.05 14.94 20.63
CA THR A 247 22.09 14.26 21.50
C THR A 247 22.73 13.08 22.20
N LYS A 248 21.97 12.38 23.03
CA LYS A 248 22.41 11.21 23.76
C LYS A 248 21.45 10.05 23.55
N ILE A 249 21.97 8.88 23.24
CA ILE A 249 21.21 7.63 23.25
C ILE A 249 20.80 7.33 24.70
N LYS A 250 19.51 7.27 24.99
CA LYS A 250 19.02 6.89 26.33
C LYS A 250 19.05 5.40 26.52
N GLU A 251 18.58 4.66 25.51
CA GLU A 251 18.59 3.21 25.49
C GLU A 251 18.88 2.70 24.08
N LEU A 252 19.67 1.63 24.03
CA LEU A 252 20.02 0.92 22.80
C LEU A 252 19.44 -0.49 22.85
N HIS A 253 18.67 -0.86 21.83
CA HIS A 253 17.97 -2.13 21.77
C HIS A 253 18.31 -2.88 20.48
N VAL A 254 18.31 -4.22 20.55
CA VAL A 254 18.35 -5.13 19.40
C VAL A 254 17.03 -5.86 19.29
N PHE A 255 16.72 -6.34 18.08
CA PHE A 255 15.55 -7.17 17.87
C PHE A 255 15.78 -8.58 18.44
N ASN A 256 14.78 -9.13 19.11
CA ASN A 256 14.72 -10.49 19.58
C ASN A 256 13.28 -11.01 19.42
N GLY A 257 13.07 -11.90 18.48
CA GLY A 257 11.73 -12.20 17.99
C GLY A 257 11.10 -10.97 17.37
N MET A 258 9.86 -10.67 17.73
CA MET A 258 9.14 -9.44 17.36
C MET A 258 9.36 -8.29 18.34
N GLY A 259 10.06 -8.53 19.43
CA GLY A 259 10.28 -7.54 20.49
C GLY A 259 11.67 -6.92 20.41
N HIS A 260 11.89 -5.99 21.35
CA HIS A 260 13.17 -5.31 21.53
C HIS A 260 13.81 -5.72 22.85
N GLN A 261 15.11 -5.97 22.83
CA GLN A 261 15.90 -6.26 24.01
C GLN A 261 17.00 -5.22 24.17
N ARG A 262 17.09 -4.60 25.34
CA ARG A 262 18.15 -3.65 25.65
C ARG A 262 19.53 -4.35 25.63
N THR A 263 20.52 -3.66 25.05
CA THR A 263 21.89 -4.15 24.94
C THR A 263 22.87 -3.02 25.28
N GLU A 264 24.05 -3.39 25.74
CA GLU A 264 25.10 -2.42 26.04
C GLU A 264 25.79 -1.88 24.78
N GLN A 265 25.86 -2.69 23.71
CA GLN A 265 26.54 -2.34 22.47
C GLN A 265 25.89 -3.05 21.28
N VAL A 266 25.89 -2.37 20.12
CA VAL A 266 25.53 -2.94 18.82
C VAL A 266 26.68 -2.68 17.85
N ASP A 267 27.15 -3.74 17.20
CA ASP A 267 28.28 -3.69 16.28
C ASP A 267 27.81 -3.42 14.84
N CYS A 268 28.75 -3.04 13.98
CA CYS A 268 28.55 -2.86 12.54
C CYS A 268 27.83 -4.07 11.93
N GLY A 269 26.85 -3.81 11.10
CA GLY A 269 26.07 -4.82 10.38
C GLY A 269 24.76 -5.26 11.08
N ASP A 270 24.59 -5.03 12.37
CA ASP A 270 23.35 -5.37 13.06
C ASP A 270 22.29 -4.27 12.94
N ILE A 271 21.03 -4.68 13.05
CA ILE A 271 19.86 -3.79 13.03
C ILE A 271 19.48 -3.50 14.49
N CYS A 272 19.36 -2.22 14.81
CA CYS A 272 19.03 -1.80 16.16
C CYS A 272 17.95 -0.73 16.23
N ALA A 273 17.40 -0.58 17.44
CA ALA A 273 16.44 0.44 17.78
C ALA A 273 17.04 1.37 18.84
N VAL A 274 17.08 2.68 18.52
CA VAL A 274 17.65 3.72 19.37
C VAL A 274 16.52 4.55 19.97
N ILE A 275 16.52 4.63 21.30
CA ILE A 275 15.46 5.29 22.08
C ILE A 275 16.01 6.54 22.75
N GLY A 276 15.17 7.58 22.79
CA GLY A 276 15.40 8.80 23.54
C GLY A 276 16.15 9.88 22.81
N LEU A 277 16.23 9.80 21.50
CA LEU A 277 16.62 10.92 20.64
C LEU A 277 15.51 11.95 20.62
N GLU A 278 15.84 13.26 20.65
CA GLU A 278 14.82 14.31 20.77
C GLU A 278 14.22 14.70 19.41
N LYS A 279 15.06 14.97 18.43
CA LYS A 279 14.63 15.35 17.09
C LYS A 279 15.37 14.50 16.08
N PHE A 280 14.63 13.76 15.29
CA PHE A 280 15.18 12.97 14.21
C PHE A 280 14.09 12.59 13.22
N GLU A 281 14.50 12.36 12.00
CA GLU A 281 13.64 11.93 10.91
C GLU A 281 14.21 10.69 10.21
N ILE A 282 13.39 10.01 9.43
CA ILE A 282 13.86 8.95 8.57
C ILE A 282 14.80 9.55 7.51
N GLY A 283 15.95 8.90 7.30
CA GLY A 283 17.00 9.39 6.39
C GLY A 283 18.08 10.22 7.07
N ASP A 284 17.92 10.55 8.36
CA ASP A 284 18.98 11.14 9.17
C ASP A 284 20.03 10.09 9.53
N THR A 285 21.26 10.53 9.77
CA THR A 285 22.36 9.66 10.18
C THR A 285 22.73 9.93 11.64
N ILE A 286 22.78 8.89 12.46
CA ILE A 286 23.39 8.93 13.78
C ILE A 286 24.89 8.73 13.61
N CYS A 287 25.67 9.70 14.06
CA CYS A 287 27.13 9.77 13.88
C CYS A 287 27.86 9.95 15.20
N ASP A 288 29.18 9.86 15.13
CA ASP A 288 30.05 10.23 16.22
C ASP A 288 29.84 11.69 16.68
N ALA A 289 29.98 11.94 17.99
CA ALA A 289 29.68 13.24 18.56
C ALA A 289 30.72 14.33 18.18
N GLU A 290 31.97 13.95 17.89
CA GLU A 290 33.04 14.87 17.59
C GLU A 290 33.37 14.98 16.10
N ASN A 291 33.22 13.85 15.38
CA ASN A 291 33.47 13.74 13.94
C ASN A 291 32.22 13.25 13.20
N PRO A 292 31.17 14.07 13.10
CA PRO A 292 29.94 13.67 12.44
C PRO A 292 30.14 13.53 10.93
N GLU A 293 29.75 12.39 10.39
CA GLU A 293 29.83 12.06 8.97
C GLU A 293 28.53 11.43 8.51
N ALA A 294 27.74 12.16 7.73
CA ALA A 294 26.45 11.69 7.23
C ALA A 294 26.62 10.62 6.15
N LEU A 295 25.73 9.63 6.16
CA LEU A 295 25.56 8.70 5.05
C LEU A 295 24.78 9.37 3.90
N PRO A 296 24.99 8.94 2.64
CA PRO A 296 24.17 9.42 1.54
C PRO A 296 22.68 9.19 1.85
N PRO A 297 21.82 10.19 1.63
CA PRO A 297 20.41 10.02 1.84
C PRO A 297 19.84 8.98 0.85
N ILE A 298 18.91 8.16 1.32
CA ILE A 298 18.18 7.24 0.44
C ILE A 298 17.33 8.07 -0.51
N ALA A 299 17.49 7.86 -1.82
CA ALA A 299 16.65 8.48 -2.81
C ALA A 299 15.23 7.95 -2.65
N ILE A 300 14.27 8.84 -2.45
CA ILE A 300 12.85 8.50 -2.37
C ILE A 300 12.18 9.18 -3.55
N ASP A 301 11.47 8.40 -4.35
CA ASP A 301 10.71 8.96 -5.47
C ASP A 301 9.70 9.99 -4.98
N GLU A 302 9.52 11.05 -5.74
CA GLU A 302 8.57 12.10 -5.43
C GLU A 302 7.12 11.63 -5.58
N PRO A 303 6.18 12.24 -4.85
CA PRO A 303 4.76 11.98 -5.04
C PRO A 303 4.32 12.27 -6.49
N THR A 304 3.49 11.40 -7.04
CA THR A 304 2.92 11.54 -8.39
C THR A 304 1.46 11.94 -8.37
N MET A 305 0.78 11.76 -7.23
CA MET A 305 -0.65 12.06 -7.06
C MET A 305 -0.89 12.98 -5.88
N SER A 306 -1.98 13.75 -5.96
CA SER A 306 -2.44 14.62 -4.88
C SER A 306 -3.96 14.53 -4.74
N MET A 307 -4.45 14.81 -3.54
CA MET A 307 -5.88 14.88 -3.22
C MET A 307 -6.16 16.07 -2.33
N LEU A 308 -7.32 16.67 -2.50
CA LEU A 308 -7.84 17.68 -1.57
C LEU A 308 -8.41 16.97 -0.34
N PHE A 309 -7.93 17.35 0.84
CA PHE A 309 -8.54 17.01 2.13
C PHE A 309 -9.18 18.26 2.70
N THR A 310 -10.38 18.14 3.24
CA THR A 310 -11.10 19.25 3.88
C THR A 310 -11.88 18.76 5.08
N ILE A 311 -12.25 19.67 5.98
CA ILE A 311 -13.16 19.34 7.06
C ILE A 311 -14.51 18.89 6.49
N ASN A 312 -15.25 18.08 7.24
CA ASN A 312 -16.62 17.76 6.89
C ASN A 312 -17.53 18.97 7.17
N ASP A 313 -18.19 19.48 6.15
CA ASP A 313 -19.19 20.57 6.22
C ASP A 313 -20.59 20.11 5.79
N SER A 314 -20.81 18.80 5.76
CA SER A 314 -22.10 18.22 5.38
C SER A 314 -23.20 18.50 6.43
N PRO A 315 -24.49 18.36 6.08
CA PRO A 315 -25.60 18.42 7.05
C PRO A 315 -25.51 17.35 8.16
N PHE A 316 -24.66 16.35 7.99
CA PHE A 316 -24.42 15.28 8.99
C PHE A 316 -23.12 15.44 9.78
N PHE A 317 -22.46 16.59 9.64
CA PHE A 317 -21.25 16.94 10.38
C PHE A 317 -21.37 16.62 11.88
N GLY A 318 -20.36 15.95 12.43
CA GLY A 318 -20.23 15.65 13.85
C GLY A 318 -21.18 14.59 14.40
N LYS A 319 -21.98 13.93 13.55
CA LYS A 319 -22.89 12.87 14.01
C LYS A 319 -22.19 11.56 14.35
N GLU A 320 -21.06 11.28 13.70
CA GLU A 320 -20.40 9.97 13.75
C GLU A 320 -18.96 10.04 14.26
N GLY A 321 -18.23 11.09 13.92
CA GLY A 321 -16.81 11.23 14.27
C GLY A 321 -16.57 11.96 15.59
N LYS A 322 -15.41 11.69 16.18
CA LYS A 322 -14.92 12.37 17.39
C LYS A 322 -14.02 13.57 17.03
N PHE A 323 -13.26 13.45 15.95
CA PHE A 323 -12.25 14.42 15.52
C PHE A 323 -12.71 15.07 14.21
N VAL A 324 -13.33 16.24 14.33
CA VAL A 324 -14.04 16.89 13.23
C VAL A 324 -13.52 18.29 12.88
N THR A 325 -12.59 18.84 13.69
CA THR A 325 -12.09 20.20 13.51
C THR A 325 -10.85 20.25 12.64
N SER A 326 -10.60 21.39 12.00
CA SER A 326 -9.38 21.64 11.21
C SER A 326 -8.10 21.39 12.03
N ARG A 327 -8.09 21.74 13.30
CA ARG A 327 -6.98 21.48 14.21
C ARG A 327 -6.68 19.98 14.34
N HIS A 328 -7.70 19.16 14.57
CA HIS A 328 -7.53 17.70 14.71
C HIS A 328 -6.96 17.09 13.45
N ILE A 329 -7.47 17.49 12.26
CA ILE A 329 -6.99 16.97 10.98
C ILE A 329 -5.55 17.42 10.73
N SER A 330 -5.24 18.69 10.97
CA SER A 330 -3.88 19.22 10.80
C SER A 330 -2.85 18.50 11.70
N GLU A 331 -3.17 18.34 12.98
CA GLU A 331 -2.32 17.63 13.95
C GLU A 331 -2.09 16.17 13.52
N ARG A 332 -3.14 15.51 13.01
CA ARG A 332 -3.04 14.12 12.52
C ARG A 332 -2.20 14.00 11.25
N LEU A 333 -2.39 14.91 10.29
CA LEU A 333 -1.57 14.95 9.07
C LEU A 333 -0.10 15.24 9.37
N ASN A 334 0.19 16.17 10.29
CA ASN A 334 1.56 16.44 10.72
C ASN A 334 2.20 15.21 11.37
N LYS A 335 1.46 14.49 12.22
CA LYS A 335 1.93 13.23 12.81
C LYS A 335 2.20 12.14 11.75
N GLU A 336 1.44 12.14 10.66
CA GLU A 336 1.70 11.21 9.55
C GLU A 336 2.97 11.57 8.80
N LEU A 337 3.26 12.86 8.58
CA LEU A 337 4.48 13.33 7.95
C LEU A 337 5.76 12.89 8.70
N GLU A 338 5.67 12.75 10.02
CA GLU A 338 6.79 12.26 10.82
C GLU A 338 7.17 10.81 10.50
N LYS A 339 6.20 10.00 10.05
CA LYS A 339 6.36 8.55 9.79
C LYS A 339 6.52 8.23 8.31
N ASN A 340 5.99 9.07 7.44
CA ASN A 340 5.83 8.79 6.01
C ASN A 340 6.54 9.84 5.14
N LEU A 341 7.75 9.53 4.71
CA LEU A 341 8.55 10.43 3.88
C LEU A 341 8.04 10.60 2.44
N ALA A 342 7.25 9.66 1.95
CA ALA A 342 6.66 9.73 0.61
C ALA A 342 5.40 10.61 0.57
N LEU A 343 4.94 11.07 1.74
CA LEU A 343 3.80 11.97 1.86
C LEU A 343 4.25 13.43 1.86
N ARG A 344 3.45 14.30 1.24
CA ARG A 344 3.59 15.75 1.35
C ARG A 344 2.24 16.34 1.69
N VAL A 345 2.22 17.28 2.60
CA VAL A 345 1.00 18.00 3.00
C VAL A 345 1.27 19.50 2.87
N ARG A 346 0.41 20.18 2.13
CA ARG A 346 0.44 21.63 1.98
C ARG A 346 -0.96 22.17 2.30
N GLN A 347 -1.03 23.14 3.18
CA GLN A 347 -2.27 23.87 3.42
C GLN A 347 -2.59 24.74 2.20
N VAL A 348 -3.87 24.80 1.82
CA VAL A 348 -4.31 25.67 0.72
C VAL A 348 -4.20 27.13 1.17
N GLU A 349 -3.63 27.98 0.32
CA GLU A 349 -3.55 29.42 0.57
C GLU A 349 -4.96 30.00 0.79
N ASP A 350 -5.10 30.86 1.77
CA ASP A 350 -6.37 31.51 2.18
C ASP A 350 -7.46 30.55 2.73
N ALA A 351 -7.14 29.28 3.02
CA ALA A 351 -8.07 28.32 3.60
C ALA A 351 -7.45 27.55 4.77
N ASN A 352 -7.95 27.77 5.98
CA ASN A 352 -7.44 27.08 7.18
C ASN A 352 -8.03 25.68 7.39
N ASP A 353 -8.91 25.25 6.52
CA ASP A 353 -9.71 24.02 6.61
C ASP A 353 -9.48 23.06 5.43
N ARG A 354 -8.46 23.35 4.60
CA ARG A 354 -8.17 22.58 3.37
C ARG A 354 -6.68 22.29 3.22
N TRP A 355 -6.36 21.07 2.81
CA TRP A 355 -4.99 20.59 2.59
C TRP A 355 -4.90 19.88 1.26
N ILE A 356 -3.79 20.10 0.54
CA ILE A 356 -3.39 19.23 -0.55
C ILE A 356 -2.45 18.19 0.02
N VAL A 357 -2.88 16.94 -0.02
CA VAL A 357 -2.12 15.78 0.45
C VAL A 357 -1.61 15.03 -0.78
N SER A 358 -0.31 14.90 -0.91
CA SER A 358 0.33 14.27 -2.06
C SER A 358 1.03 12.98 -1.65
N GLY A 359 0.85 11.93 -2.45
CA GLY A 359 1.41 10.60 -2.23
C GLY A 359 1.78 9.91 -3.54
N ARG A 360 2.28 8.68 -3.47
CA ARG A 360 2.73 7.94 -4.64
C ARG A 360 1.59 7.40 -5.51
N GLY A 361 0.48 7.04 -4.90
CA GLY A 361 -0.67 6.47 -5.62
C GLY A 361 -1.96 6.58 -4.84
N VAL A 362 -3.06 6.12 -5.45
CA VAL A 362 -4.39 6.14 -4.84
C VAL A 362 -4.45 5.25 -3.61
N LEU A 363 -3.82 4.07 -3.66
CA LEU A 363 -3.80 3.13 -2.53
C LEU A 363 -3.08 3.72 -1.31
N HIS A 364 -1.95 4.41 -1.51
CA HIS A 364 -1.22 5.08 -0.43
C HIS A 364 -2.09 6.12 0.29
N LEU A 365 -2.80 6.96 -0.48
CA LEU A 365 -3.69 7.98 0.08
C LEU A 365 -4.95 7.37 0.71
N SER A 366 -5.52 6.30 0.12
CA SER A 366 -6.70 5.63 0.67
C SER A 366 -6.41 4.91 1.99
N VAL A 367 -5.21 4.36 2.15
CA VAL A 367 -4.77 3.78 3.44
C VAL A 367 -4.73 4.84 4.54
N LEU A 368 -4.20 6.04 4.23
CA LEU A 368 -4.21 7.16 5.18
C LEU A 368 -5.64 7.55 5.56
N ILE A 369 -6.53 7.71 4.58
CA ILE A 369 -7.92 8.10 4.81
C ILE A 369 -8.63 7.03 5.66
N GLU A 370 -8.46 5.76 5.33
CA GLU A 370 -9.10 4.65 6.05
C GLU A 370 -8.57 4.54 7.50
N THR A 371 -7.27 4.78 7.70
CA THR A 371 -6.66 4.83 9.04
C THR A 371 -7.27 5.96 9.86
N MET A 372 -7.38 7.16 9.29
CA MET A 372 -8.02 8.30 9.95
C MET A 372 -9.50 8.00 10.27
N ARG A 373 -10.22 7.38 9.36
CA ARG A 373 -11.61 6.94 9.56
C ARG A 373 -11.76 6.04 10.79
N ARG A 374 -10.91 5.03 10.91
CA ARG A 374 -10.90 4.08 12.06
C ARG A 374 -10.47 4.72 13.37
N GLU A 375 -9.60 5.71 13.32
CA GLU A 375 -9.23 6.52 14.48
C GLU A 375 -10.36 7.44 14.96
N GLY A 376 -11.45 7.60 14.20
CA GLY A 376 -12.62 8.38 14.57
C GLY A 376 -12.68 9.79 13.98
N TYR A 377 -11.92 10.05 12.91
CA TYR A 377 -11.98 11.33 12.18
C TYR A 377 -13.15 11.37 11.20
N GLU A 378 -13.73 12.57 11.03
CA GLU A 378 -14.57 12.92 9.90
C GLU A 378 -13.85 13.91 9.01
N LEU A 379 -13.83 13.64 7.71
CA LEU A 379 -13.24 14.51 6.71
C LEU A 379 -13.93 14.34 5.36
N GLN A 380 -13.64 15.22 4.44
CA GLN A 380 -14.03 15.08 3.05
C GLN A 380 -12.79 15.08 2.18
N VAL A 381 -12.82 14.30 1.11
CA VAL A 381 -11.70 14.18 0.18
C VAL A 381 -12.19 14.36 -1.26
N GLY A 382 -11.37 15.05 -2.03
CA GLY A 382 -11.62 15.28 -3.45
C GLY A 382 -11.09 14.16 -4.34
N GLN A 383 -11.34 14.28 -5.62
CA GLN A 383 -10.84 13.35 -6.62
C GLN A 383 -9.31 13.32 -6.65
N PRO A 384 -8.68 12.13 -6.78
CA PRO A 384 -7.25 12.01 -7.02
C PRO A 384 -6.83 12.73 -8.31
N GLN A 385 -5.80 13.54 -8.22
CA GLN A 385 -5.25 14.30 -9.34
C GLN A 385 -3.76 13.99 -9.48
N VAL A 386 -3.27 13.85 -10.72
CA VAL A 386 -1.84 13.70 -10.98
C VAL A 386 -1.11 15.03 -10.84
N ILE A 387 0.13 14.96 -10.39
CA ILE A 387 0.99 16.14 -10.25
C ILE A 387 1.70 16.37 -11.59
N TYR A 388 1.37 17.48 -12.25
CA TYR A 388 2.04 17.90 -13.47
C TYR A 388 3.34 18.64 -13.15
N LYS A 389 4.34 18.49 -14.01
CA LYS A 389 5.59 19.27 -13.96
C LYS A 389 5.79 20.02 -15.26
N GLU A 390 6.44 21.15 -15.19
CA GLU A 390 6.92 21.86 -16.37
C GLU A 390 8.42 21.51 -16.55
N ILE A 391 8.74 20.86 -17.66
CA ILE A 391 10.11 20.46 -18.00
C ILE A 391 10.41 21.11 -19.35
N ASP A 392 11.43 21.95 -19.41
CA ASP A 392 11.85 22.69 -20.60
C ASP A 392 10.70 23.51 -21.25
N GLY A 393 9.80 24.07 -20.42
CA GLY A 393 8.64 24.83 -20.90
C GLY A 393 7.49 23.98 -21.44
N VAL A 394 7.55 22.64 -21.29
CA VAL A 394 6.50 21.71 -21.71
C VAL A 394 5.80 21.14 -20.48
N LYS A 395 4.46 21.17 -20.49
CA LYS A 395 3.66 20.50 -19.46
C LYS A 395 3.84 18.99 -19.59
N CYS A 396 4.41 18.37 -18.55
CA CYS A 396 4.65 16.93 -18.46
C CYS A 396 3.77 16.28 -17.40
N GLU A 397 3.43 15.02 -17.63
CA GLU A 397 2.66 14.18 -16.73
C GLU A 397 3.42 12.92 -16.36
N PRO A 398 3.18 12.34 -15.16
CA PRO A 398 3.81 11.09 -14.77
C PRO A 398 3.29 9.93 -15.61
N ILE A 399 4.22 9.13 -16.12
CA ILE A 399 3.96 7.91 -16.88
C ILE A 399 4.32 6.72 -16.01
N GLU A 400 3.48 5.71 -16.04
CA GLU A 400 3.69 4.45 -15.35
C GLU A 400 3.87 3.31 -16.34
N GLU A 401 4.69 2.37 -15.96
CA GLU A 401 4.78 1.07 -16.60
C GLU A 401 3.73 0.18 -15.96
N LEU A 402 2.78 -0.24 -16.77
CA LEU A 402 1.64 -1.06 -16.38
C LEU A 402 1.82 -2.45 -16.94
N THR A 403 1.73 -3.47 -16.09
CA THR A 403 1.70 -4.89 -16.50
C THR A 403 0.33 -5.47 -16.17
N ILE A 404 -0.30 -6.11 -17.14
CA ILE A 404 -1.55 -6.85 -16.97
C ILE A 404 -1.31 -8.30 -17.35
N ASN A 405 -1.47 -9.19 -16.38
CA ASN A 405 -1.48 -10.63 -16.60
C ASN A 405 -2.93 -11.12 -16.66
N VAL A 406 -3.33 -11.77 -17.76
CA VAL A 406 -4.72 -12.12 -18.03
C VAL A 406 -4.79 -13.37 -18.92
N PRO A 407 -5.86 -14.22 -18.84
CA PRO A 407 -6.12 -15.25 -19.83
C PRO A 407 -6.20 -14.67 -21.25
N GLU A 408 -5.67 -15.41 -22.25
CA GLU A 408 -5.51 -14.95 -23.63
C GLU A 408 -6.83 -14.42 -24.24
N GLU A 409 -7.95 -15.03 -23.88
CA GLU A 409 -9.29 -14.62 -24.36
C GLU A 409 -9.69 -13.18 -24.01
N PHE A 410 -9.14 -12.62 -22.93
CA PHE A 410 -9.41 -11.24 -22.50
C PHE A 410 -8.36 -10.22 -22.98
N ALA A 411 -7.24 -10.66 -23.57
CA ALA A 411 -6.11 -9.81 -23.93
C ALA A 411 -6.52 -8.62 -24.82
N SER A 412 -7.27 -8.88 -25.89
CA SER A 412 -7.73 -7.84 -26.82
C SER A 412 -8.56 -6.75 -26.13
N LYS A 413 -9.39 -7.16 -25.17
CA LYS A 413 -10.23 -6.24 -24.39
C LYS A 413 -9.40 -5.36 -23.45
N MET A 414 -8.34 -5.93 -22.86
CA MET A 414 -7.39 -5.16 -22.03
C MET A 414 -6.64 -4.14 -22.88
N ILE A 415 -6.14 -4.53 -24.04
CA ILE A 415 -5.42 -3.64 -24.96
C ILE A 415 -6.30 -2.45 -25.37
N ASP A 416 -7.56 -2.69 -25.79
CA ASP A 416 -8.49 -1.62 -26.16
C ASP A 416 -8.74 -0.67 -24.98
N MET A 417 -8.97 -1.21 -23.78
CA MET A 417 -9.27 -0.43 -22.58
C MET A 417 -8.10 0.48 -22.18
N VAL A 418 -6.86 -0.03 -22.23
CA VAL A 418 -5.66 0.74 -21.88
C VAL A 418 -5.33 1.78 -22.96
N THR A 419 -5.49 1.42 -24.23
CA THR A 419 -5.24 2.35 -25.35
C THR A 419 -6.19 3.54 -25.33
N ARG A 420 -7.47 3.36 -25.01
CA ARG A 420 -8.44 4.47 -24.82
C ARG A 420 -8.01 5.42 -23.72
N ARG A 421 -7.24 4.94 -22.73
CA ARG A 421 -6.66 5.72 -21.64
C ARG A 421 -5.26 6.26 -21.95
N LYS A 422 -4.88 6.33 -23.22
CA LYS A 422 -3.58 6.83 -23.71
C LYS A 422 -2.39 5.96 -23.29
N GLY A 423 -2.62 4.68 -23.00
CA GLY A 423 -1.56 3.71 -22.80
C GLY A 423 -1.01 3.19 -24.13
N ASP A 424 0.31 3.14 -24.23
CA ASP A 424 1.04 2.59 -25.37
C ASP A 424 1.56 1.21 -24.98
N MET A 425 1.16 0.17 -25.73
CA MET A 425 1.65 -1.20 -25.51
C MET A 425 3.13 -1.30 -25.88
N THR A 426 3.94 -1.82 -24.99
CA THR A 426 5.38 -2.00 -25.14
C THR A 426 5.78 -3.43 -25.42
N SER A 427 5.09 -4.39 -24.77
CA SER A 427 5.38 -5.81 -24.87
C SER A 427 4.13 -6.67 -24.70
N MET A 428 4.15 -7.86 -25.28
CA MET A 428 3.15 -8.90 -25.07
C MET A 428 3.83 -10.25 -25.09
N ILE A 429 3.80 -10.95 -23.96
CA ILE A 429 4.47 -12.25 -23.79
C ILE A 429 3.40 -13.29 -23.52
N ASN A 430 3.37 -14.34 -24.35
CA ASN A 430 2.46 -15.47 -24.15
C ASN A 430 3.10 -16.49 -23.19
N LEU A 431 2.42 -16.77 -22.08
CA LEU A 431 2.83 -17.72 -21.04
C LEU A 431 1.99 -19.01 -21.08
N GLY A 432 1.48 -19.39 -22.25
CA GLY A 432 0.61 -20.54 -22.43
C GLY A 432 -0.87 -20.17 -22.34
N GLU A 433 -1.52 -20.44 -21.22
CA GLU A 433 -2.94 -20.10 -21.02
C GLU A 433 -3.17 -18.61 -20.67
N ARG A 434 -2.11 -17.90 -20.26
CA ARG A 434 -2.13 -16.50 -19.86
C ARG A 434 -1.16 -15.66 -20.69
N VAL A 435 -1.40 -14.36 -20.68
CA VAL A 435 -0.59 -13.39 -21.42
C VAL A 435 -0.20 -12.26 -20.49
N ASP A 436 1.08 -11.88 -20.50
CA ASP A 436 1.57 -10.65 -19.89
C ASP A 436 1.60 -9.55 -20.93
N ILE A 437 0.91 -8.44 -20.64
CA ILE A 437 0.85 -7.28 -21.52
C ILE A 437 1.41 -6.08 -20.77
N GLU A 438 2.44 -5.46 -21.33
CA GLU A 438 3.10 -4.29 -20.75
C GLU A 438 2.72 -3.02 -21.53
N PHE A 439 2.52 -1.93 -20.78
CA PHE A 439 2.16 -0.63 -21.34
C PHE A 439 2.92 0.51 -20.65
N ASN A 440 3.14 1.62 -21.38
CA ASN A 440 3.44 2.91 -20.79
C ASN A 440 2.16 3.75 -20.78
N ILE A 441 1.62 4.05 -19.61
CA ILE A 441 0.33 4.74 -19.46
C ILE A 441 0.48 5.98 -18.56
N PRO A 442 -0.20 7.11 -18.86
CA PRO A 442 -0.29 8.21 -17.90
C PRO A 442 -0.91 7.77 -16.57
N SER A 443 -0.33 8.18 -15.43
CA SER A 443 -0.85 7.81 -14.09
C SER A 443 -2.33 8.13 -13.91
N ARG A 444 -2.82 9.21 -14.55
CA ARG A 444 -4.27 9.54 -14.55
C ARG A 444 -5.12 8.51 -15.32
N GLY A 445 -4.53 7.72 -16.23
CA GLY A 445 -5.20 6.64 -16.96
C GLY A 445 -5.38 5.38 -16.09
N ILE A 446 -4.61 5.24 -15.02
CA ILE A 446 -4.71 4.11 -14.09
C ILE A 446 -5.88 4.28 -13.12
N ILE A 447 -6.27 5.53 -12.82
CA ILE A 447 -7.39 5.82 -11.92
C ILE A 447 -8.66 5.14 -12.47
N GLY A 448 -9.26 4.24 -11.68
CA GLY A 448 -10.43 3.44 -12.05
C GLY A 448 -10.17 2.33 -13.09
N LEU A 449 -8.93 2.13 -13.53
CA LEU A 449 -8.60 1.06 -14.48
C LEU A 449 -8.71 -0.33 -13.85
N ARG A 450 -8.25 -0.48 -12.60
CA ARG A 450 -8.23 -1.76 -11.89
C ARG A 450 -9.62 -2.41 -11.82
N THR A 451 -10.62 -1.65 -11.38
CA THR A 451 -12.01 -2.11 -11.27
C THR A 451 -12.54 -2.53 -12.64
N ASN A 452 -12.26 -1.75 -13.68
CA ASN A 452 -12.69 -2.05 -15.04
C ASN A 452 -12.00 -3.31 -15.60
N VAL A 453 -10.70 -3.48 -15.36
CA VAL A 453 -9.91 -4.65 -15.76
C VAL A 453 -10.43 -5.91 -15.08
N LEU A 454 -10.66 -5.88 -13.76
CA LEU A 454 -11.20 -7.01 -12.99
C LEU A 454 -12.61 -7.39 -13.48
N THR A 455 -13.50 -6.41 -13.66
CA THR A 455 -14.85 -6.66 -14.19
C THR A 455 -14.80 -7.26 -15.60
N ALA A 456 -13.95 -6.73 -16.46
CA ALA A 456 -13.82 -7.16 -17.85
C ALA A 456 -13.21 -8.55 -18.01
N SER A 457 -12.39 -8.98 -17.07
CA SER A 457 -11.74 -10.30 -17.01
C SER A 457 -12.42 -11.28 -16.05
N GLN A 458 -13.62 -10.95 -15.54
CA GLN A 458 -14.35 -11.77 -14.57
C GLN A 458 -13.58 -12.05 -13.27
N GLY A 459 -12.69 -11.13 -12.90
CA GLY A 459 -11.83 -11.24 -11.71
C GLY A 459 -10.49 -11.92 -11.94
N GLU A 460 -10.21 -12.42 -13.15
CA GLU A 460 -9.01 -13.22 -13.42
C GLU A 460 -7.75 -12.42 -13.75
N ALA A 461 -7.89 -11.12 -14.06
CA ALA A 461 -6.73 -10.29 -14.37
C ALA A 461 -5.94 -9.91 -13.12
N ILE A 462 -4.62 -9.91 -13.25
CA ILE A 462 -3.69 -9.39 -12.26
C ILE A 462 -3.03 -8.16 -12.86
N MET A 463 -3.08 -7.05 -12.13
CA MET A 463 -2.58 -5.77 -12.59
C MET A 463 -1.54 -5.22 -11.61
N ALA A 464 -0.40 -4.80 -12.14
CA ALA A 464 0.63 -4.08 -11.41
C ALA A 464 1.10 -2.87 -12.21
N HIS A 465 1.49 -1.82 -11.54
CA HIS A 465 2.00 -0.61 -12.17
C HIS A 465 3.10 0.02 -11.31
N ARG A 466 4.00 0.77 -11.96
CA ARG A 466 5.04 1.52 -11.27
C ARG A 466 5.33 2.82 -12.01
N PHE A 467 5.75 3.85 -11.27
CA PHE A 467 6.23 5.09 -11.87
C PHE A 467 7.47 4.82 -12.73
N LYS A 468 7.51 5.40 -13.92
CA LYS A 468 8.63 5.31 -14.84
C LYS A 468 9.36 6.65 -14.98
N GLU A 469 8.67 7.65 -15.52
CA GLU A 469 9.24 8.95 -15.81
C GLU A 469 8.16 10.00 -16.06
N TYR A 470 8.54 11.25 -16.25
CA TYR A 470 7.66 12.30 -16.74
C TYR A 470 7.78 12.43 -18.25
N GLN A 471 6.66 12.45 -18.98
CA GLN A 471 6.58 12.69 -20.42
C GLN A 471 5.61 13.83 -20.73
N PRO A 472 5.70 14.44 -21.95
CA PRO A 472 4.74 15.45 -22.38
C PRO A 472 3.29 14.97 -22.26
N TYR A 473 2.40 15.88 -21.89
CA TYR A 473 0.98 15.60 -21.72
C TYR A 473 0.34 14.98 -22.96
N LYS A 474 -0.28 13.81 -22.83
CA LYS A 474 -0.83 12.99 -23.94
C LYS A 474 -2.27 13.36 -24.34
N GLY A 475 -2.79 14.51 -23.90
CA GLY A 475 -4.17 14.94 -24.20
C GLY A 475 -5.20 14.33 -23.25
N ASP A 476 -6.47 14.70 -23.39
CA ASP A 476 -7.53 14.30 -22.47
C ASP A 476 -7.84 12.80 -22.51
N ILE A 477 -8.23 12.27 -21.36
CA ILE A 477 -8.72 10.90 -21.19
C ILE A 477 -10.18 10.99 -20.79
N GLU A 478 -11.05 10.28 -21.51
CA GLU A 478 -12.45 10.13 -21.12
C GLU A 478 -12.54 9.39 -19.77
N ARG A 479 -13.15 10.06 -18.81
CA ARG A 479 -13.51 9.49 -17.50
C ARG A 479 -14.97 9.07 -17.53
N ARG A 480 -15.58 8.87 -16.36
CA ARG A 480 -17.00 8.54 -16.24
C ARG A 480 -17.89 9.50 -17.06
N SER A 481 -18.60 8.97 -18.03
CA SER A 481 -19.54 9.73 -18.87
C SER A 481 -20.88 9.98 -18.15
N ASN A 482 -21.35 9.00 -17.37
CA ASN A 482 -22.66 9.04 -16.70
C ASN A 482 -22.75 10.15 -15.65
N GLY A 483 -23.93 10.76 -15.55
CA GLY A 483 -24.27 11.74 -14.53
C GLY A 483 -24.52 11.14 -13.16
N SER A 484 -24.71 11.97 -12.17
CA SER A 484 -25.05 11.58 -10.80
C SER A 484 -26.55 11.76 -10.55
N MET A 485 -27.17 10.82 -9.82
CA MET A 485 -28.47 11.06 -9.18
C MET A 485 -28.23 11.74 -7.84
N ILE A 486 -28.83 12.93 -7.66
CA ILE A 486 -28.53 13.82 -6.53
C ILE A 486 -29.79 13.98 -5.68
N ALA A 487 -29.68 13.76 -4.37
CA ALA A 487 -30.78 13.94 -3.45
C ALA A 487 -31.26 15.40 -3.42
N MET A 488 -32.57 15.58 -3.54
CA MET A 488 -33.25 16.90 -3.55
C MET A 488 -33.43 17.47 -2.15
N GLU A 489 -33.63 16.62 -1.17
CA GLU A 489 -34.02 16.98 0.19
C GLU A 489 -33.26 16.12 1.21
N THR A 490 -33.16 16.64 2.43
CA THR A 490 -32.66 15.86 3.58
C THR A 490 -33.81 15.09 4.21
N GLY A 491 -33.60 13.79 4.45
CA GLY A 491 -34.61 12.91 5.06
C GLY A 491 -34.23 11.44 4.89
N THR A 492 -35.16 10.57 5.25
CA THR A 492 -34.96 9.12 5.12
C THR A 492 -35.46 8.64 3.74
N ALA A 493 -34.69 7.79 3.08
CA ALA A 493 -35.02 7.23 1.77
C ALA A 493 -36.16 6.20 1.90
N PHE A 494 -37.19 6.29 1.03
CA PHE A 494 -38.31 5.37 1.02
C PHE A 494 -38.27 4.38 -0.15
N ALA A 495 -38.61 3.14 0.14
CA ALA A 495 -38.72 2.05 -0.84
C ALA A 495 -39.55 2.44 -2.07
N TYR A 496 -40.66 3.13 -1.85
CA TYR A 496 -41.55 3.60 -2.91
C TYR A 496 -40.87 4.56 -3.89
N SER A 497 -40.06 5.47 -3.39
CA SER A 497 -39.35 6.43 -4.23
C SER A 497 -38.22 5.77 -5.02
N ILE A 498 -37.46 4.88 -4.37
CA ILE A 498 -36.39 4.13 -5.02
C ILE A 498 -36.94 3.25 -6.13
N ASP A 499 -38.01 2.51 -5.86
CA ASP A 499 -38.71 1.63 -6.86
C ASP A 499 -39.11 2.42 -8.12
N LYS A 500 -39.63 3.64 -7.96
CA LYS A 500 -40.02 4.49 -9.09
C LYS A 500 -38.88 5.14 -9.86
N LEU A 501 -37.71 5.21 -9.26
CA LEU A 501 -36.55 5.89 -9.82
C LEU A 501 -35.47 4.92 -10.33
N GLN A 502 -35.56 3.63 -10.00
CA GLN A 502 -34.55 2.63 -10.35
C GLN A 502 -34.38 2.42 -11.87
N ASP A 503 -35.38 2.74 -12.69
CA ASP A 503 -35.24 2.73 -14.16
C ASP A 503 -34.34 3.88 -14.68
N ARG A 504 -34.03 4.86 -13.84
CA ARG A 504 -33.21 6.01 -14.20
C ARG A 504 -31.74 5.85 -13.88
N GLY A 505 -31.39 4.82 -13.11
CA GLY A 505 -30.00 4.57 -12.75
C GLY A 505 -29.84 3.56 -11.61
N MET A 506 -28.58 3.37 -11.21
CA MET A 506 -28.22 2.50 -10.09
C MET A 506 -28.12 3.32 -8.80
N PHE A 507 -28.66 2.80 -7.71
CA PHE A 507 -28.61 3.46 -6.41
C PHE A 507 -27.42 2.99 -5.56
N PHE A 508 -26.91 3.90 -4.74
CA PHE A 508 -25.88 3.67 -3.73
C PHE A 508 -26.44 3.63 -2.30
N ILE A 509 -27.75 3.81 -2.16
CA ILE A 509 -28.47 3.85 -0.89
C ILE A 509 -29.56 2.78 -0.85
N ASP A 510 -29.86 2.31 0.35
CA ASP A 510 -30.99 1.44 0.64
C ASP A 510 -32.19 2.21 1.20
N PRO A 511 -33.41 1.63 1.09
CA PRO A 511 -34.57 2.16 1.83
C PRO A 511 -34.29 2.20 3.34
N GLY A 512 -34.65 3.30 3.98
CA GLY A 512 -34.44 3.52 5.41
C GLY A 512 -33.13 4.22 5.75
N GLU A 513 -32.24 4.44 4.80
CA GLU A 513 -31.04 5.24 5.00
C GLU A 513 -31.36 6.74 4.98
N ASP A 514 -30.70 7.48 5.85
CA ASP A 514 -30.79 8.94 5.89
C ASP A 514 -29.87 9.54 4.83
N VAL A 515 -30.40 10.48 4.08
CA VAL A 515 -29.70 11.23 3.03
C VAL A 515 -29.86 12.73 3.27
N TYR A 516 -28.97 13.51 2.67
CA TYR A 516 -29.08 14.97 2.70
C TYR A 516 -29.09 15.57 1.29
N TYR A 517 -29.62 16.78 1.16
CA TYR A 517 -29.66 17.49 -0.12
C TYR A 517 -28.24 17.67 -0.69
N GLY A 518 -28.07 17.42 -1.99
CA GLY A 518 -26.76 17.46 -2.65
C GLY A 518 -25.91 16.20 -2.50
N GLU A 519 -26.36 15.19 -1.76
CA GLU A 519 -25.74 13.87 -1.70
C GLU A 519 -25.94 13.12 -3.03
N VAL A 520 -24.90 12.43 -3.52
CA VAL A 520 -24.97 11.56 -4.69
C VAL A 520 -25.48 10.21 -4.26
N VAL A 521 -26.76 9.96 -4.53
CA VAL A 521 -27.47 8.75 -4.11
C VAL A 521 -27.48 7.64 -5.15
N GLY A 522 -26.94 7.91 -6.34
CA GLY A 522 -26.86 6.91 -7.42
C GLY A 522 -26.20 7.45 -8.68
N GLU A 523 -26.02 6.56 -9.66
CA GLU A 523 -25.53 6.87 -10.99
C GLU A 523 -26.71 6.97 -11.97
N HIS A 524 -26.76 8.05 -12.75
CA HIS A 524 -27.75 8.25 -13.79
C HIS A 524 -27.37 7.49 -15.07
N VAL A 525 -28.34 6.96 -15.82
CA VAL A 525 -28.09 6.27 -17.09
C VAL A 525 -27.65 7.22 -18.21
N HIS A 526 -27.83 8.54 -18.05
CA HIS A 526 -27.41 9.56 -19.01
C HIS A 526 -26.25 10.39 -18.46
N GLU A 527 -25.59 11.14 -19.33
CA GLU A 527 -24.42 11.96 -19.00
C GLU A 527 -24.70 13.13 -18.04
N ASN A 528 -25.95 13.64 -18.05
CA ASN A 528 -26.35 14.75 -17.22
C ASN A 528 -26.75 14.32 -15.80
N ASP A 529 -26.45 15.16 -14.83
CA ASP A 529 -26.91 14.98 -13.46
C ASP A 529 -28.45 15.10 -13.34
N LEU A 530 -29.03 14.24 -12.51
CA LEU A 530 -30.44 14.20 -12.23
C LEU A 530 -30.72 14.42 -10.75
N VAL A 531 -31.47 15.48 -10.42
CA VAL A 531 -31.95 15.70 -9.05
C VAL A 531 -33.20 14.87 -8.81
N VAL A 532 -33.16 14.02 -7.77
CA VAL A 532 -34.22 13.06 -7.44
C VAL A 532 -34.72 13.23 -6.01
N ASN A 533 -36.00 13.04 -5.79
CA ASN A 533 -36.58 13.01 -4.46
C ASN A 533 -36.76 11.55 -4.00
N VAL A 534 -35.83 11.08 -3.16
CA VAL A 534 -35.85 9.74 -2.58
C VAL A 534 -36.58 9.66 -1.24
N THR A 535 -36.94 10.82 -0.67
CA THR A 535 -37.58 10.93 0.65
C THR A 535 -39.12 10.97 0.60
N LYS A 536 -39.70 10.79 -0.60
CA LYS A 536 -41.15 10.85 -0.79
C LYS A 536 -41.82 9.54 -0.42
N ALA A 537 -42.63 9.56 0.63
CA ALA A 537 -43.47 8.42 1.02
C ALA A 537 -44.64 8.20 0.06
N LYS A 538 -45.14 6.97 -0.01
CA LYS A 538 -46.40 6.67 -0.70
C LYS A 538 -47.56 7.40 0.01
N GLN A 539 -48.26 8.27 -0.71
CA GLN A 539 -49.48 8.88 -0.16
C GLN A 539 -50.55 7.82 -0.01
N LEU A 540 -51.09 7.69 1.19
CA LEU A 540 -52.22 6.82 1.45
C LEU A 540 -53.45 7.41 0.73
N THR A 541 -53.84 6.82 -0.38
CA THR A 541 -55.13 7.11 -1.05
C THR A 541 -56.20 6.20 -0.45
N ASN A 542 -57.33 6.81 -0.01
CA ASN A 542 -58.47 6.11 0.59
C ASN A 542 -59.29 5.25 -0.37
N VAL A 543 -58.70 4.71 -1.43
CA VAL A 543 -59.35 3.79 -2.34
C VAL A 543 -58.96 2.36 -1.97
N ARG A 544 -59.89 1.61 -1.39
CA ARG A 544 -59.83 0.17 -1.20
C ARG A 544 -59.74 -0.53 -2.57
N ALA A 545 -58.55 -0.70 -3.09
CA ALA A 545 -58.28 -1.74 -4.09
C ALA A 545 -57.79 -2.96 -3.31
N SER A 546 -58.69 -3.88 -3.03
CA SER A 546 -58.38 -5.25 -2.59
C SER A 546 -57.77 -5.98 -3.78
N GLY A 547 -56.48 -6.11 -3.84
CA GLY A 547 -55.83 -6.92 -4.84
C GLY A 547 -54.41 -6.42 -5.13
N SER A 548 -53.43 -7.18 -4.68
CA SER A 548 -51.98 -7.03 -4.91
C SER A 548 -51.36 -5.70 -4.43
N ASP A 549 -50.94 -5.68 -3.21
CA ASP A 549 -49.72 -4.92 -2.86
C ASP A 549 -48.58 -5.55 -3.70
N ASP A 550 -48.32 -4.99 -4.87
CA ASP A 550 -47.08 -5.26 -5.60
C ASP A 550 -45.95 -4.90 -4.65
N LYS A 551 -45.31 -5.92 -4.09
CA LYS A 551 -44.13 -5.75 -3.25
C LYS A 551 -43.10 -5.05 -4.14
N ALA A 552 -42.73 -3.82 -3.79
CA ALA A 552 -41.69 -3.08 -4.50
C ALA A 552 -40.46 -3.98 -4.68
N ARG A 553 -40.13 -4.27 -5.92
CA ARG A 553 -38.97 -5.11 -6.25
C ARG A 553 -37.77 -4.21 -6.41
N ILE A 554 -37.10 -3.93 -5.29
CA ILE A 554 -35.96 -3.05 -5.25
C ILE A 554 -34.69 -3.82 -5.66
N ILE A 555 -33.94 -3.26 -6.59
CA ILE A 555 -32.62 -3.75 -6.95
C ILE A 555 -31.68 -3.38 -5.79
N PRO A 556 -30.85 -4.33 -5.28
CA PRO A 556 -29.89 -4.04 -4.23
C PRO A 556 -28.96 -2.88 -4.62
N LYS A 557 -28.59 -2.06 -3.63
CA LYS A 557 -27.65 -0.96 -3.86
C LYS A 557 -26.29 -1.47 -4.30
N THR A 558 -25.59 -0.64 -5.08
CA THR A 558 -24.17 -0.85 -5.36
C THR A 558 -23.35 -0.36 -4.16
N VAL A 559 -22.63 -1.28 -3.51
CA VAL A 559 -21.73 -0.96 -2.40
C VAL A 559 -20.36 -0.69 -2.99
N MET A 560 -19.79 0.45 -2.69
CA MET A 560 -18.45 0.86 -3.13
C MET A 560 -17.48 0.92 -1.95
N SER A 561 -16.27 0.41 -2.17
CA SER A 561 -15.12 0.65 -1.29
C SER A 561 -14.69 2.11 -1.33
N LEU A 562 -13.80 2.51 -0.42
CA LEU A 562 -13.25 3.88 -0.43
C LEU A 562 -12.54 4.17 -1.75
N GLU A 563 -11.73 3.24 -2.24
CA GLU A 563 -11.00 3.37 -3.50
C GLU A 563 -11.98 3.55 -4.68
N GLU A 564 -13.01 2.74 -4.74
CA GLU A 564 -14.05 2.85 -5.79
C GLU A 564 -14.79 4.19 -5.73
N CYS A 565 -15.10 4.70 -4.52
CA CYS A 565 -15.67 6.04 -4.37
C CYS A 565 -14.73 7.14 -4.89
N LEU A 566 -13.42 7.06 -4.55
CA LEU A 566 -12.42 8.03 -4.98
C LEU A 566 -12.19 8.01 -6.50
N GLU A 567 -12.27 6.84 -7.10
CA GLU A 567 -12.17 6.66 -8.56
C GLU A 567 -13.44 7.12 -9.29
N TYR A 568 -14.58 7.00 -8.64
CA TYR A 568 -15.90 7.28 -9.21
C TYR A 568 -16.22 8.78 -9.26
N ILE A 569 -15.89 9.57 -8.22
CA ILE A 569 -16.27 10.98 -8.12
C ILE A 569 -15.68 11.83 -9.25
N LYS A 570 -16.43 12.88 -9.64
CA LYS A 570 -16.00 13.92 -10.58
C LYS A 570 -15.33 15.09 -9.84
N GLU A 571 -14.78 16.03 -10.59
CA GLU A 571 -14.10 17.23 -10.05
C GLU A 571 -15.00 18.11 -9.17
N ASP A 572 -16.33 18.08 -9.43
CA ASP A 572 -17.34 18.81 -8.67
C ASP A 572 -17.95 18.00 -7.51
N GLU A 573 -17.34 16.85 -7.19
CA GLU A 573 -17.80 15.92 -6.15
C GLU A 573 -16.72 15.68 -5.10
N LEU A 574 -17.17 15.32 -3.89
CA LEU A 574 -16.33 14.92 -2.75
C LEU A 574 -16.82 13.59 -2.19
N VAL A 575 -15.93 12.86 -1.55
CA VAL A 575 -16.29 11.74 -0.68
C VAL A 575 -16.26 12.22 0.77
N GLU A 576 -17.38 12.16 1.43
CA GLU A 576 -17.50 12.33 2.88
C GLU A 576 -17.14 11.02 3.56
N VAL A 577 -16.11 11.05 4.38
CA VAL A 577 -15.60 9.89 5.11
C VAL A 577 -15.82 10.09 6.59
N THR A 578 -16.57 9.16 7.19
CA THR A 578 -16.86 9.14 8.62
C THR A 578 -16.57 7.74 9.19
N PRO A 579 -16.48 7.57 10.51
CA PRO A 579 -16.21 6.26 11.10
C PRO A 579 -17.20 5.16 10.69
N LYS A 580 -18.45 5.52 10.39
CA LYS A 580 -19.51 4.55 10.07
C LYS A 580 -19.95 4.55 8.61
N SER A 581 -19.76 5.67 7.89
CA SER A 581 -20.34 5.87 6.57
C SER A 581 -19.34 6.48 5.59
N MET A 582 -19.52 6.15 4.33
CA MET A 582 -18.89 6.83 3.19
C MET A 582 -20.02 7.31 2.28
N ARG A 583 -20.06 8.59 1.98
CA ARG A 583 -21.07 9.21 1.13
C ARG A 583 -20.40 10.08 0.08
N MET A 584 -20.89 9.99 -1.13
CA MET A 584 -20.47 10.91 -2.19
C MET A 584 -21.41 12.11 -2.21
N ARG A 585 -20.88 13.30 -2.47
CA ARG A 585 -21.68 14.52 -2.51
C ARG A 585 -21.15 15.52 -3.52
N LYS A 586 -22.00 16.44 -3.94
CA LYS A 586 -21.56 17.62 -4.70
C LYS A 586 -20.83 18.61 -3.78
N ILE A 587 -19.82 19.31 -4.32
CA ILE A 587 -19.13 20.40 -3.61
C ILE A 587 -20.14 21.48 -3.24
N ILE A 588 -20.95 21.91 -4.22
CA ILE A 588 -22.05 22.85 -3.99
C ILE A 588 -23.31 22.04 -3.74
N LEU A 589 -23.79 21.98 -2.51
CA LEU A 589 -24.98 21.19 -2.14
C LEU A 589 -26.26 21.75 -2.73
N ASP A 590 -26.41 23.08 -2.78
CA ASP A 590 -27.61 23.76 -3.25
C ASP A 590 -27.76 23.64 -4.77
N HIS A 591 -28.91 23.17 -5.22
CA HIS A 591 -29.19 22.94 -6.64
C HIS A 591 -29.19 24.22 -7.48
N ASP A 592 -29.75 25.31 -6.94
CA ASP A 592 -29.84 26.57 -7.69
C ASP A 592 -28.48 27.26 -7.81
N GLN A 593 -27.64 27.12 -6.79
CA GLN A 593 -26.26 27.59 -6.82
C GLN A 593 -25.42 26.77 -7.83
N ARG A 594 -25.58 25.43 -7.89
CA ARG A 594 -24.93 24.62 -8.93
C ARG A 594 -25.32 25.05 -10.34
N LYS A 595 -26.63 25.32 -10.58
CA LYS A 595 -27.09 25.80 -11.88
C LYS A 595 -26.51 27.16 -12.27
N LYS A 596 -26.26 28.04 -11.30
CA LYS A 596 -25.61 29.34 -11.54
C LYS A 596 -24.13 29.17 -11.83
N ALA A 597 -23.43 28.32 -11.08
CA ALA A 597 -22.01 28.03 -11.27
C ALA A 597 -21.72 27.39 -12.64
N ASN A 598 -22.60 26.52 -13.14
CA ASN A 598 -22.46 25.87 -14.46
C ASN A 598 -22.80 26.83 -15.65
N LYS A 599 -23.32 28.03 -15.39
CA LYS A 599 -23.63 29.04 -16.41
C LYS A 599 -22.58 30.14 -16.52
N SER A 600 -21.71 30.29 -15.51
CA SER A 600 -20.57 31.19 -15.49
C SER A 600 -19.31 30.52 -16.06
#